data_b25d4a6c5363ac94e50514ab0a7520dc
#
_entry.id   b25d4a6c5363ac94e50514ab0a7520dc
#
_cell.length_a   1.000
_cell.length_b   1.000
_cell.length_c   1.000
_cell.angle_alpha   90.00
_cell.angle_beta   90.00
_cell.angle_gamma   90.00
#
_symmetry.space_group_name_H-M   'P 1'
#
loop_
_entity.id
_entity.type
_entity.pdbx_description
1 polymer ?
#
loop_
_entity_poly.entity_id
_entity_poly.type
_entity_poly.pdbx_seq_one_letter_code
_entity_poly.pdbx_strand_id
1 'polypeptide(L)'
;MCSSDLRRYPDITVHRLLTRYADPKTSKTIDTTDYDTICKHSSDMEKLAAQAERASIKYKQIEFMTDKIGKVYDGVISGISTWGIYVEIKENKFEGMVYIRDLEDDIYVYDEKNYCIVGRHTKKKYQIGDDVRIKVVRADLVKKYLDFSMVN
;
A
#
# COMPACT_ATOMS: atom_id res chain seq x y z
N MET A 1 25.72 -18.96 3.80
CA MET A 1 24.35 -19.22 3.29
C MET A 1 23.38 -18.78 4.37
N CYS A 2 22.53 -17.82 4.06
CA CYS A 2 21.60 -17.27 5.04
C CYS A 2 20.48 -18.29 5.30
N SER A 3 20.27 -18.69 6.56
CA SER A 3 19.27 -19.68 6.95
C SER A 3 17.81 -19.25 6.69
N SER A 4 17.61 -18.00 6.23
CA SER A 4 16.30 -17.43 5.91
C SER A 4 15.66 -18.01 4.64
N ASP A 5 16.48 -18.51 3.71
CA ASP A 5 15.99 -18.94 2.40
C ASP A 5 15.34 -20.34 2.43
N LEU A 6 15.73 -21.18 3.39
CA LEU A 6 15.22 -22.56 3.54
C LEU A 6 13.91 -22.69 4.33
N ARG A 7 13.36 -21.60 4.84
CA ARG A 7 12.11 -21.64 5.62
C ARG A 7 10.84 -21.62 4.76
N ARG A 8 10.95 -21.30 3.47
CA ARG A 8 9.81 -21.27 2.55
C ARG A 8 9.61 -22.66 1.93
N TYR A 9 8.37 -23.12 1.90
CA TYR A 9 8.02 -24.43 1.35
C TYR A 9 8.45 -24.63 -0.12
N PRO A 10 8.32 -23.64 -1.02
CA PRO A 10 8.82 -23.74 -2.39
C PRO A 10 10.31 -24.04 -2.47
N ASP A 11 11.13 -23.40 -1.63
CA ASP A 11 12.58 -23.60 -1.63
C ASP A 11 12.94 -25.05 -1.23
N ILE A 12 12.26 -25.58 -0.21
CA ILE A 12 12.43 -26.99 0.20
C ILE A 12 12.04 -27.95 -0.93
N THR A 13 10.96 -27.63 -1.67
CA THR A 13 10.48 -28.43 -2.80
C THR A 13 11.50 -28.46 -3.92
N VAL A 14 12.08 -27.31 -4.27
CA VAL A 14 13.13 -27.19 -5.29
C VAL A 14 14.37 -27.99 -4.87
N HIS A 15 14.83 -27.87 -3.62
CA HIS A 15 15.97 -28.65 -3.12
C HIS A 15 15.73 -30.17 -3.20
N ARG A 16 14.54 -30.62 -2.84
CA ARG A 16 14.17 -32.05 -2.95
C ARG A 16 14.17 -32.53 -4.41
N LEU A 17 13.68 -31.73 -5.34
CA LEU A 17 13.69 -32.02 -6.75
C LEU A 17 15.13 -32.09 -7.28
N LEU A 18 15.98 -31.12 -6.95
CA LEU A 18 17.37 -31.10 -7.36
C LEU A 18 18.12 -32.34 -6.85
N THR A 19 17.88 -32.74 -5.60
CA THR A 19 18.48 -33.96 -5.05
C THR A 19 18.06 -35.22 -5.81
N ARG A 20 16.78 -35.31 -6.23
CA ARG A 20 16.28 -36.42 -7.05
C ARG A 20 16.91 -36.42 -8.43
N TYR A 21 17.05 -35.28 -9.10
CA TYR A 21 17.67 -35.18 -10.42
C TYR A 21 19.18 -35.41 -10.42
N ALA A 22 19.85 -35.12 -9.30
CA ALA A 22 21.28 -35.37 -9.16
C ALA A 22 21.66 -36.88 -9.07
N ASP A 23 20.68 -37.74 -8.74
CA ASP A 23 20.91 -39.17 -8.68
C ASP A 23 20.62 -39.83 -10.06
N PRO A 24 21.63 -40.32 -10.78
CA PRO A 24 21.47 -40.93 -12.11
C PRO A 24 20.52 -42.16 -12.13
N LYS A 25 20.31 -42.79 -10.97
CA LYS A 25 19.45 -43.97 -10.85
C LYS A 25 17.96 -43.63 -10.73
N THR A 26 17.64 -42.38 -10.41
CA THR A 26 16.28 -41.90 -10.09
C THR A 26 15.69 -40.99 -11.20
N SER A 27 16.39 -40.83 -12.32
CA SER A 27 15.97 -40.01 -13.48
C SER A 27 14.75 -40.61 -14.20
N LYS A 28 13.65 -40.84 -13.47
CA LYS A 28 12.34 -41.11 -14.06
C LYS A 28 11.60 -39.81 -14.25
N THR A 29 10.86 -39.70 -15.34
CA THR A 29 9.96 -38.59 -15.62
C THR A 29 9.09 -38.30 -14.38
N ILE A 30 9.26 -37.13 -13.77
CA ILE A 30 8.49 -36.73 -12.59
C ILE A 30 7.19 -36.14 -13.10
N ASP A 31 6.06 -36.63 -12.60
CA ASP A 31 4.77 -36.01 -12.83
C ASP A 31 4.77 -34.63 -12.14
N THR A 32 4.50 -33.58 -12.92
CA THR A 32 4.52 -32.19 -12.45
C THR A 32 3.19 -31.70 -11.94
N THR A 33 2.10 -32.47 -12.08
CA THR A 33 0.74 -32.05 -11.74
C THR A 33 0.58 -31.65 -10.26
N ASP A 34 1.17 -32.45 -9.38
CA ASP A 34 1.15 -32.19 -7.94
C ASP A 34 1.93 -30.92 -7.59
N TYR A 35 3.04 -30.65 -8.29
CA TYR A 35 3.87 -29.46 -8.07
C TYR A 35 3.18 -28.18 -8.50
N ASP A 36 2.37 -28.20 -9.56
CA ASP A 36 1.57 -27.04 -9.99
C ASP A 36 0.56 -26.64 -8.92
N THR A 37 -0.08 -27.59 -8.28
CA THR A 37 -1.01 -27.36 -7.18
C THR A 37 -0.30 -26.78 -5.96
N ILE A 38 0.86 -27.33 -5.60
CA ILE A 38 1.69 -26.85 -4.50
C ILE A 38 2.18 -25.43 -4.75
N CYS A 39 2.63 -25.12 -5.97
CA CYS A 39 3.11 -23.80 -6.36
C CYS A 39 1.99 -22.76 -6.30
N LYS A 40 0.80 -23.07 -6.81
CA LYS A 40 -0.37 -22.18 -6.71
C LYS A 40 -0.73 -21.91 -5.26
N HIS A 41 -0.86 -22.96 -4.46
CA HIS A 41 -1.16 -22.80 -3.03
C HIS A 41 -0.13 -21.95 -2.31
N SER A 42 1.16 -22.19 -2.54
CA SER A 42 2.24 -21.42 -1.94
C SER A 42 2.20 -19.95 -2.34
N SER A 43 1.92 -19.65 -3.62
CA SER A 43 1.78 -18.27 -4.11
C SER A 43 0.58 -17.57 -3.50
N ASP A 44 -0.53 -18.26 -3.31
CA ASP A 44 -1.72 -17.67 -2.69
C ASP A 44 -1.52 -17.41 -1.20
N MET A 45 -0.81 -18.30 -0.50
CA MET A 45 -0.44 -18.11 0.90
C MET A 45 0.55 -16.95 1.09
N GLU A 46 1.50 -16.79 0.17
CA GLU A 46 2.44 -15.66 0.19
C GLU A 46 1.70 -14.31 -0.01
N LYS A 47 0.78 -14.26 -0.97
CA LYS A 47 -0.07 -13.07 -1.18
C LYS A 47 -0.90 -12.75 0.07
N LEU A 48 -1.51 -13.77 0.68
CA LEU A 48 -2.31 -13.61 1.89
C LEU A 48 -1.46 -13.10 3.07
N ALA A 49 -0.26 -13.66 3.24
CA ALA A 49 0.68 -13.23 4.29
C ALA A 49 1.11 -11.76 4.08
N ALA A 50 1.45 -11.37 2.84
CA ALA A 50 1.80 -9.99 2.52
C ALA A 50 0.62 -9.02 2.74
N GLN A 51 -0.61 -9.44 2.43
CA GLN A 51 -1.81 -8.64 2.70
C GLN A 51 -2.06 -8.48 4.20
N ALA A 52 -1.89 -9.54 4.98
CA ALA A 52 -2.04 -9.51 6.43
C ALA A 52 -1.00 -8.60 7.09
N GLU A 53 0.25 -8.65 6.63
CA GLU A 53 1.32 -7.78 7.10
C GLU A 53 0.99 -6.31 6.82
N ARG A 54 0.63 -5.96 5.58
CA ARG A 54 0.22 -4.59 5.21
C ARG A 54 -0.98 -4.11 6.03
N ALA A 55 -1.97 -4.97 6.23
CA ALA A 55 -3.14 -4.64 7.03
C ALA A 55 -2.81 -4.40 8.50
N SER A 56 -1.87 -5.17 9.06
CA SER A 56 -1.38 -5.01 10.43
C SER A 56 -0.62 -3.69 10.60
N ILE A 57 0.30 -3.39 9.67
CA ILE A 57 1.05 -2.14 9.67
C ILE A 57 0.09 -0.95 9.59
N LYS A 58 -0.87 -0.98 8.65
CA LYS A 58 -1.85 0.09 8.48
C LYS A 58 -2.72 0.28 9.72
N TYR A 59 -3.14 -0.82 10.37
CA TYR A 59 -3.88 -0.75 11.63
C TYR A 59 -3.08 -0.01 12.72
N LYS A 60 -1.81 -0.35 12.90
CA LYS A 60 -0.94 0.29 13.88
C LYS A 60 -0.65 1.76 13.56
N GLN A 61 -0.54 2.10 12.28
CA GLN A 61 -0.41 3.50 11.85
C GLN A 61 -1.62 4.33 12.26
N ILE A 62 -2.83 3.82 12.04
CA ILE A 62 -4.07 4.51 12.36
C ILE A 62 -4.26 4.60 13.88
N GLU A 63 -3.96 3.54 14.62
CA GLU A 63 -3.98 3.53 16.09
C GLU A 63 -3.07 4.64 16.64
N PHE A 64 -1.84 4.74 16.14
CA PHE A 64 -0.89 5.78 16.52
C PHE A 64 -1.38 7.21 16.20
N MET A 65 -2.14 7.38 15.11
CA MET A 65 -2.66 8.67 14.69
C MET A 65 -3.94 9.07 15.44
N THR A 66 -4.60 8.15 16.12
CA THR A 66 -5.80 8.45 16.91
C THR A 66 -5.52 9.48 18.01
N ASP A 67 -4.37 9.38 18.67
CA ASP A 67 -3.95 10.35 19.73
C ASP A 67 -3.43 11.67 19.16
N LYS A 68 -3.35 11.80 17.84
CA LYS A 68 -2.79 12.93 17.13
C LYS A 68 -3.82 13.72 16.32
N ILE A 69 -5.09 13.43 16.51
CA ILE A 69 -6.19 14.16 15.88
C ILE A 69 -6.07 15.66 16.24
N GLY A 70 -6.22 16.51 15.24
CA GLY A 70 -6.09 17.97 15.38
C GLY A 70 -4.68 18.51 15.17
N LYS A 71 -3.64 17.68 15.11
CA LYS A 71 -2.27 18.12 14.82
C LYS A 71 -2.09 18.38 13.32
N VAL A 72 -1.19 19.33 13.04
CA VAL A 72 -0.81 19.73 11.68
C VAL A 72 0.53 19.09 11.32
N TYR A 73 0.63 18.61 10.09
CA TYR A 73 1.81 17.95 9.54
C TYR A 73 2.12 18.47 8.14
N ASP A 74 3.39 18.45 7.78
CA ASP A 74 3.82 18.65 6.41
C ASP A 74 3.74 17.32 5.66
N GLY A 75 3.13 17.34 4.47
CA GLY A 75 2.92 16.18 3.63
C GLY A 75 3.26 16.45 2.18
N VAL A 76 3.27 15.38 1.40
CA VAL A 76 3.44 15.41 -0.05
C VAL A 76 2.26 14.68 -0.68
N ILE A 77 1.75 15.20 -1.78
CA ILE A 77 0.68 14.55 -2.54
C ILE A 77 1.24 13.26 -3.16
N SER A 78 0.79 12.10 -2.68
CA SER A 78 1.20 10.77 -3.17
C SER A 78 0.31 10.29 -4.31
N GLY A 79 -0.95 10.71 -4.35
CA GLY A 79 -1.90 10.31 -5.38
C GLY A 79 -3.10 11.22 -5.46
N ILE A 80 -3.80 11.13 -6.60
CA ILE A 80 -5.00 11.92 -6.86
C ILE A 80 -6.07 11.00 -7.44
N SER A 81 -7.30 11.17 -6.96
CA SER A 81 -8.47 10.45 -7.44
C SER A 81 -9.65 11.38 -7.65
N THR A 82 -10.71 10.87 -8.24
CA THR A 82 -11.98 11.61 -8.42
C THR A 82 -12.64 11.99 -7.09
N TRP A 83 -12.25 11.32 -5.98
CA TRP A 83 -12.84 11.52 -4.65
C TRP A 83 -12.02 12.44 -3.76
N GLY A 84 -10.70 12.52 -4.01
CA GLY A 84 -9.80 13.27 -3.15
C GLY A 84 -8.33 13.15 -3.52
N ILE A 85 -7.53 13.78 -2.69
CA ILE A 85 -6.08 13.83 -2.76
C ILE A 85 -5.53 12.90 -1.70
N TYR A 86 -4.65 11.98 -2.07
CA TYR A 86 -3.90 11.19 -1.12
C TYR A 86 -2.64 11.95 -0.73
N VAL A 87 -2.42 12.10 0.55
CA VAL A 87 -1.26 12.83 1.10
C VAL A 87 -0.47 11.91 2.02
N GLU A 88 0.81 11.82 1.78
CA GLU A 88 1.78 11.12 2.63
C GLU A 88 2.46 12.13 3.55
N ILE A 89 2.42 11.90 4.86
CA ILE A 89 3.10 12.72 5.87
C ILE A 89 4.61 12.50 5.74
N LYS A 90 5.40 13.59 5.68
CA LYS A 90 6.87 13.51 5.49
C LYS A 90 7.59 12.81 6.63
N GLU A 91 7.15 13.00 7.87
CA GLU A 91 7.81 12.47 9.07
C GLU A 91 7.74 10.95 9.20
N ASN A 92 6.56 10.38 9.01
CA ASN A 92 6.28 8.98 9.35
C ASN A 92 5.76 8.15 8.19
N LYS A 93 5.66 8.76 7.01
CA LYS A 93 5.20 8.09 5.78
C LYS A 93 3.78 7.51 5.87
N PHE A 94 2.93 8.10 6.70
CA PHE A 94 1.56 7.67 6.82
C PHE A 94 0.71 8.37 5.76
N GLU A 95 -0.10 7.60 5.07
CA GLU A 95 -0.96 8.07 4.00
C GLU A 95 -2.40 8.24 4.49
N GLY A 96 -3.01 9.37 4.15
CA GLY A 96 -4.41 9.64 4.37
C GLY A 96 -5.03 10.39 3.20
N MET A 97 -6.34 10.61 3.26
CA MET A 97 -7.09 11.24 2.18
C MET A 97 -7.65 12.59 2.62
N VAL A 98 -7.53 13.59 1.73
CA VAL A 98 -8.27 14.86 1.77
C VAL A 98 -9.37 14.75 0.74
N TYR A 99 -10.62 14.82 1.14
CA TYR A 99 -11.74 14.80 0.19
C TYR A 99 -11.83 16.11 -0.57
N ILE A 100 -12.18 16.03 -1.87
CA ILE A 100 -12.38 17.23 -2.69
C ILE A 100 -13.47 18.14 -2.11
N ARG A 101 -14.52 17.57 -1.53
CA ARG A 101 -15.62 18.32 -0.92
C ARG A 101 -15.22 19.11 0.33
N ASP A 102 -14.11 18.71 0.98
CA ASP A 102 -13.60 19.34 2.20
C ASP A 102 -12.58 20.47 1.87
N LEU A 103 -12.32 20.72 0.58
CA LEU A 103 -11.57 21.86 0.09
C LEU A 103 -12.54 23.05 -0.07
N GLU A 104 -12.61 23.89 0.99
CA GLU A 104 -13.60 24.96 1.10
C GLU A 104 -13.27 26.22 0.26
N ASP A 105 -12.04 26.32 -0.26
CA ASP A 105 -11.54 27.51 -0.96
C ASP A 105 -12.00 27.63 -2.42
N ASP A 106 -12.39 26.53 -3.09
CA ASP A 106 -12.89 26.53 -4.48
C ASP A 106 -13.65 25.25 -4.82
N ILE A 107 -14.29 25.25 -6.00
CA ILE A 107 -14.83 24.03 -6.60
C ILE A 107 -13.73 23.36 -7.42
N TYR A 108 -13.27 22.23 -6.96
CA TYR A 108 -12.20 21.48 -7.60
C TYR A 108 -12.72 20.42 -8.54
N VAL A 109 -12.07 20.30 -9.69
CA VAL A 109 -12.38 19.30 -10.73
C VAL A 109 -11.14 18.48 -11.01
N TYR A 110 -11.32 17.17 -11.07
CA TYR A 110 -10.25 16.24 -11.44
C TYR A 110 -10.02 16.25 -12.94
N ASP A 111 -8.78 16.46 -13.35
CA ASP A 111 -8.31 16.36 -14.73
C ASP A 111 -7.56 15.04 -14.93
N GLU A 112 -8.22 14.07 -15.57
CA GLU A 112 -7.66 12.74 -15.83
C GLU A 112 -6.44 12.78 -16.75
N LYS A 113 -6.38 13.74 -17.69
CA LYS A 113 -5.26 13.80 -18.65
C LYS A 113 -3.95 14.24 -18.00
N ASN A 114 -4.06 15.15 -17.06
CA ASN A 114 -2.90 15.74 -16.39
C ASN A 114 -2.67 15.20 -14.97
N TYR A 115 -3.48 14.24 -14.51
CA TYR A 115 -3.43 13.68 -13.16
C TYR A 115 -3.34 14.76 -12.08
N CYS A 116 -4.23 15.75 -12.17
CA CYS A 116 -4.25 16.89 -11.25
C CYS A 116 -5.68 17.30 -10.88
N ILE A 117 -5.80 18.04 -9.79
CA ILE A 117 -7.04 18.69 -9.39
C ILE A 117 -6.87 20.19 -9.62
N VAL A 118 -7.83 20.82 -10.28
CA VAL A 118 -7.81 22.24 -10.65
C VAL A 118 -9.03 22.94 -10.09
N GLY A 119 -8.84 24.04 -9.38
CA GLY A 119 -9.90 24.93 -8.92
C GLY A 119 -10.53 25.68 -10.08
N ARG A 120 -11.86 25.76 -10.09
CA ARG A 120 -12.61 26.45 -11.16
C ARG A 120 -12.37 27.96 -11.18
N HIS A 121 -12.36 28.58 -10.01
CA HIS A 121 -12.26 30.04 -9.88
C HIS A 121 -10.83 30.49 -9.67
N THR A 122 -10.15 29.90 -8.67
CA THR A 122 -8.80 30.29 -8.26
C THR A 122 -7.71 29.82 -9.22
N LYS A 123 -8.03 28.82 -10.09
CA LYS A 123 -7.05 28.14 -10.95
C LYS A 123 -5.92 27.45 -10.17
N LYS A 124 -6.06 27.33 -8.87
CA LYS A 124 -5.09 26.62 -8.02
C LYS A 124 -5.04 25.17 -8.43
N LYS A 125 -3.84 24.65 -8.60
CA LYS A 125 -3.61 23.31 -9.12
C LYS A 125 -2.88 22.48 -8.06
N TYR A 126 -3.33 21.26 -7.87
CA TYR A 126 -2.65 20.27 -7.03
C TYR A 126 -2.20 19.12 -7.90
N GLN A 127 -0.92 18.79 -7.81
CA GLN A 127 -0.27 17.72 -8.57
C GLN A 127 0.43 16.71 -7.64
N ILE A 128 0.68 15.52 -8.15
CA ILE A 128 1.47 14.53 -7.44
C ILE A 128 2.88 15.09 -7.22
N GLY A 129 3.37 15.02 -5.99
CA GLY A 129 4.66 15.54 -5.57
C GLY A 129 4.63 16.95 -4.96
N ASP A 130 3.47 17.65 -4.99
CA ASP A 130 3.35 18.96 -4.36
C ASP A 130 3.41 18.85 -2.83
N ASP A 131 4.09 19.81 -2.22
CA ASP A 131 4.16 19.96 -0.77
C ASP A 131 2.88 20.62 -0.26
N VAL A 132 2.29 20.02 0.76
CA VAL A 132 1.04 20.52 1.37
C VAL A 132 1.10 20.41 2.88
N ARG A 133 0.35 21.30 3.56
CA ARG A 133 0.13 21.19 5.00
C ARG A 133 -1.24 20.64 5.26
N ILE A 134 -1.29 19.63 6.11
CA ILE A 134 -2.52 18.92 6.44
C ILE A 134 -2.73 18.86 7.93
N LYS A 135 -3.99 18.81 8.32
CA LYS A 135 -4.44 18.57 9.69
C LYS A 135 -5.15 17.22 9.75
N VAL A 136 -4.84 16.41 10.74
CA VAL A 136 -5.53 15.14 10.99
C VAL A 136 -6.92 15.44 11.55
N VAL A 137 -7.95 15.03 10.82
CA VAL A 137 -9.34 15.26 11.22
C VAL A 137 -9.93 14.01 11.88
N ARG A 138 -9.67 12.85 11.27
CA ARG A 138 -10.26 11.59 11.72
C ARG A 138 -9.33 10.42 11.48
N ALA A 139 -9.32 9.49 12.44
CA ALA A 139 -8.67 8.19 12.32
C ALA A 139 -9.75 7.10 12.53
N ASP A 140 -10.05 6.31 11.51
CA ASP A 140 -11.06 5.26 11.58
C ASP A 140 -10.38 3.88 11.58
N LEU A 141 -10.33 3.25 12.75
CA LEU A 141 -9.71 1.94 12.96
C LEU A 141 -10.47 0.80 12.27
N VAL A 142 -11.80 0.93 12.15
CA VAL A 142 -12.64 -0.11 11.54
C VAL A 142 -12.46 -0.12 10.03
N LYS A 143 -12.55 1.04 9.44
CA LYS A 143 -12.43 1.22 7.99
C LYS A 143 -10.98 1.33 7.51
N LYS A 144 -10.04 1.50 8.44
CA LYS A 144 -8.60 1.58 8.20
C LYS A 144 -8.18 2.75 7.30
N TYR A 145 -8.73 3.97 7.56
CA TYR A 145 -8.25 5.19 6.90
C TYR A 145 -8.07 6.36 7.85
N LEU A 146 -7.27 7.31 7.34
CA LEU A 146 -7.02 8.61 7.93
C LEU A 146 -7.64 9.66 7.02
N ASP A 147 -8.46 10.52 7.62
CA ASP A 147 -9.01 11.68 6.92
C ASP A 147 -8.24 12.92 7.34
N PHE A 148 -7.79 13.65 6.36
CA PHE A 148 -7.05 14.89 6.52
C PHE A 148 -7.84 16.08 5.98
N SER A 149 -7.56 17.27 6.48
CA SER A 149 -8.02 18.54 5.95
C SER A 149 -6.81 19.37 5.53
N MET A 150 -6.93 20.11 4.44
CA MET A 150 -5.88 21.04 4.04
C MET A 150 -5.83 22.21 5.01
N VAL A 151 -4.60 22.65 5.33
CA VAL A 151 -4.35 23.88 6.09
C VAL A 151 -3.70 24.87 5.13
N ASN A 152 -4.38 25.98 4.89
CA ASN A 152 -3.85 27.07 4.06
C ASN A 152 -2.80 27.88 4.81
#